data_f9d71c9ffa77adb153f11d16844ab087
#
_entry.id   f9d71c9ffa77adb153f11d16844ab087
#
_cell.length_a   1.000
_cell.length_b   1.000
_cell.length_c   1.000
_cell.angle_alpha   90.00
_cell.angle_beta   90.00
_cell.angle_gamma   90.00
#
_symmetry.space_group_name_H-M   'P 1'
#
loop_
_entity.id
_entity.type
_entity.pdbx_description
1 polymer ?
#
loop_
_entity_poly.entity_id
_entity_poly.type
_entity_poly.pdbx_seq_one_letter_code
_entity_poly.pdbx_strand_id
1 'polypeptide(L)' 'MHVGWRIERFLQRTGMPATKFGRLAVNDPRFVLDLRNGREPRPHTTARVIDFITAQERPQ' A
#
# COMPACT_ATOMS: atom_id res chain seq x y z
N MET A 1 11.89 -2.95 -7.99
CA MET A 1 10.86 -1.92 -7.94
C MET A 1 10.43 -1.73 -6.48
N HIS A 2 10.47 -0.50 -5.99
CA HIS A 2 10.12 -0.22 -4.61
C HIS A 2 8.62 -0.34 -4.40
N VAL A 3 8.21 -0.92 -3.26
CA VAL A 3 6.80 -1.12 -2.96
C VAL A 3 6.02 0.21 -2.92
N GLY A 4 6.68 1.29 -2.51
CA GLY A 4 6.05 2.61 -2.48
C GLY A 4 5.53 3.03 -3.85
N TRP A 5 6.27 2.73 -4.91
CA TRP A 5 5.85 3.04 -6.27
C TRP A 5 4.58 2.26 -6.65
N ARG A 6 4.53 0.98 -6.26
CA ARG A 6 3.35 0.15 -6.53
C ARG A 6 2.12 0.68 -5.80
N ILE A 7 2.31 1.13 -4.56
CA ILE A 7 1.22 1.70 -3.77
C ILE A 7 0.69 2.97 -4.43
N GLU A 8 1.59 3.90 -4.78
CA GLU A 8 1.14 5.16 -5.38
C GLU A 8 0.39 4.93 -6.69
N ARG A 9 0.87 4.00 -7.50
CA ARG A 9 0.19 3.65 -8.75
C ARG A 9 -1.20 3.08 -8.49
N PHE A 10 -1.32 2.22 -7.49
CA PHE A 10 -2.60 1.64 -7.09
C PHE A 10 -3.57 2.74 -6.63
N LEU A 11 -3.09 3.67 -5.80
CA LEU A 11 -3.92 4.76 -5.31
C LEU A 11 -4.40 5.65 -6.44
N GLN A 12 -3.54 5.96 -7.41
CA GLN A 12 -3.94 6.77 -8.56
C GLN A 12 -5.01 6.08 -9.39
N ARG A 13 -4.84 4.78 -9.60
CA ARG A 13 -5.77 4.03 -10.45
C ARG A 13 -7.13 3.85 -9.82
N THR A 14 -7.16 3.61 -8.50
CA THR A 14 -8.41 3.30 -7.80
C THR A 14 -9.08 4.51 -7.18
N GLY A 15 -8.34 5.60 -6.98
CA GLY A 15 -8.84 6.77 -6.26
C GLY A 15 -8.93 6.56 -4.75
N MET A 16 -8.37 5.46 -4.24
CA MET A 16 -8.43 5.18 -2.81
C MET A 16 -7.58 6.17 -2.01
N PRO A 17 -8.10 6.74 -0.91
CA PRO A 17 -7.28 7.60 -0.04
C PRO A 17 -6.13 6.82 0.58
N ALA A 18 -4.98 7.48 0.76
CA ALA A 18 -3.80 6.85 1.33
C ALA A 18 -4.06 6.30 2.74
N THR A 19 -4.83 7.04 3.55
CA THR A 19 -5.15 6.61 4.92
C THR A 19 -5.98 5.34 4.93
N LYS A 20 -6.94 5.24 4.01
CA LYS A 20 -7.76 4.03 3.88
C LYS A 20 -6.92 2.84 3.44
N PHE A 21 -6.01 3.06 2.49
CA PHE A 21 -5.11 2.00 2.03
C PHE A 21 -4.30 1.44 3.19
N GLY A 22 -3.65 2.31 3.96
CA GLY A 22 -2.82 1.85 5.08
C GLY A 22 -3.61 1.09 6.11
N ARG A 23 -4.82 1.56 6.42
CA ARG A 23 -5.67 0.90 7.39
C ARG A 23 -6.08 -0.50 6.93
N LEU A 24 -6.46 -0.64 5.66
CA LEU A 24 -6.92 -1.93 5.14
C LEU A 24 -5.77 -2.91 4.89
N ALA A 25 -4.66 -2.42 4.37
CA ALA A 25 -3.56 -3.30 3.99
C ALA A 25 -2.72 -3.75 5.18
N VAL A 26 -2.42 -2.84 6.11
CA VAL A 26 -1.49 -3.13 7.21
C VAL A 26 -2.00 -2.63 8.56
N ASN A 27 -3.27 -2.25 8.64
CA ASN A 27 -3.89 -1.78 9.88
C ASN A 27 -3.19 -0.55 10.47
N ASP A 28 -2.70 0.33 9.60
CA ASP A 28 -1.98 1.54 10.01
C ASP A 28 -2.32 2.67 9.05
N PRO A 29 -3.20 3.62 9.45
CA PRO A 29 -3.62 4.70 8.55
C PRO A 29 -2.49 5.65 8.15
N ARG A 30 -1.37 5.65 8.88
CA ARG A 30 -0.23 6.52 8.56
C ARG A 30 0.83 5.84 7.70
N PHE A 31 0.61 4.59 7.33
CA PHE A 31 1.62 3.80 6.65
C PHE A 31 2.14 4.48 5.37
N VAL A 32 1.23 4.89 4.49
CA VAL A 32 1.63 5.50 3.21
C VAL A 32 2.33 6.84 3.45
N LEU A 33 1.81 7.64 4.39
CA LEU A 33 2.43 8.92 4.72
C LEU A 33 3.84 8.73 5.23
N ASP A 34 4.05 7.72 6.08
CA ASP A 34 5.38 7.40 6.60
C ASP A 34 6.33 6.98 5.48
N LEU A 35 5.84 6.19 4.51
CA LEU A 35 6.66 5.79 3.36
C LEU A 35 7.08 7.02 2.54
N ARG A 36 6.17 7.97 2.34
CA ARG A 36 6.47 9.19 1.61
C ARG A 36 7.53 10.02 2.33
N ASN A 37 7.62 9.88 3.65
CA ASN A 37 8.62 10.57 4.46
C ASN A 37 9.91 9.77 4.64
N GLY A 38 10.08 8.67 3.90
CA GLY A 38 11.34 7.95 3.88
C GLY A 38 11.39 6.70 4.73
N ARG A 39 10.28 6.30 5.38
CA ARG A 39 10.25 5.07 6.17
C ARG A 39 10.44 3.86 5.26
N GLU A 40 11.28 2.92 5.70
CA GLU A 40 11.48 1.66 4.98
C GLU A 40 10.57 0.58 5.56
N PRO A 41 9.73 -0.06 4.74
CA PRO A 41 8.86 -1.12 5.24
C PRO A 41 9.66 -2.39 5.51
N ARG A 42 9.24 -3.15 6.52
CA ARG A 42 9.82 -4.45 6.81
C ARG A 42 9.37 -5.46 5.75
N PRO A 43 10.17 -6.54 5.55
CA PRO A 43 9.82 -7.52 4.51
C PRO A 43 8.41 -8.10 4.62
N HIS A 44 7.97 -8.47 5.84
CA HIS A 44 6.63 -9.05 5.97
C HIS A 44 5.53 -8.00 5.76
N THR A 45 5.80 -6.73 6.09
CA THR A 45 4.86 -5.65 5.82
C THR A 45 4.74 -5.44 4.32
N THR A 46 5.88 -5.48 3.60
CA THR A 46 5.88 -5.39 2.14
C THR A 46 5.05 -6.52 1.52
N ALA A 47 5.21 -7.75 2.03
CA ALA A 47 4.44 -8.88 1.54
C ALA A 47 2.94 -8.68 1.74
N ARG A 48 2.53 -8.17 2.90
CA ARG A 48 1.11 -7.89 3.17
C ARG A 48 0.55 -6.85 2.20
N VAL A 49 1.34 -5.82 1.91
CA VAL A 49 0.93 -4.78 0.97
C VAL A 49 0.74 -5.35 -0.42
N ILE A 50 1.70 -6.14 -0.89
CA ILE A 50 1.62 -6.75 -2.21
C ILE A 50 0.42 -7.68 -2.30
N ASP A 51 0.18 -8.49 -1.25
CA ASP A 51 -0.99 -9.38 -1.21
C ASP A 51 -2.28 -8.59 -1.28
N PHE A 52 -2.38 -7.46 -0.57
CA PHE A 52 -3.57 -6.63 -0.59
C PHE A 52 -3.82 -6.09 -2.00
N ILE A 53 -2.79 -5.52 -2.62
CA ILE A 53 -2.91 -4.95 -3.98
C ILE A 53 -3.33 -6.05 -4.96
N THR A 54 -2.68 -7.21 -4.88
CA THR A 54 -2.97 -8.33 -5.77
C THR A 54 -4.43 -8.78 -5.62
N ALA A 55 -4.91 -8.87 -4.38
CA ALA A 55 -6.29 -9.27 -4.11
C ALA A 55 -7.29 -8.27 -4.69
N GLN A 56 -6.98 -6.97 -4.61
CA GLN A 56 -7.86 -5.93 -5.15
C GLN A 56 -7.88 -5.92 -6.68
N GLU A 57 -6.80 -6.36 -7.30
CA GLU A 57 -6.67 -6.37 -8.76
C GLU A 57 -7.19 -7.65 -9.40
N ARG A 58 -7.55 -8.63 -8.61
CA ARG A 58 -8.03 -9.91 -9.12
C ARG A 58 -9.36 -9.73 -9.85
N PRO A 59 -9.51 -10.30 -11.05
CA PRO A 59 -10.81 -10.29 -11.71
C PRO A 59 -11.82 -11.11 -10.91
N GLN A 60 -13.04 -10.63 -10.91
CA GLN A 60 -14.12 -11.28 -10.18
C GLN A 60 -14.96 -12.13 -11.10
#